data_662afab5f4e3ca8fdd420992ae7a4fd5
#
_entry.id   662afab5f4e3ca8fdd420992ae7a4fd5
#
_cell.length_a   1.000
_cell.length_b   1.000
_cell.length_c   1.000
_cell.angle_alpha   90.00
_cell.angle_beta   90.00
_cell.angle_gamma   90.00
#
_symmetry.space_group_name_H-M   'P 1'
#
loop_
_entity.id
_entity.type
_entity.pdbx_description
1 polymer ?
#
loop_
_entity_poly.entity_id
_entity_poly.type
_entity_poly.pdbx_seq_one_letter_code
_entity_poly.pdbx_strand_id
1 'polypeptide(L)'
;ALATNLIGPFRLSKALLGALAASARRGRVGLVVNISSDAAVTPYPGWGAYGASKAALHHLSRIWDLELAEAGIHILSHDPGDMDTPLHAAAVPDADPTQLKSPEESARELIAAIEAALPPSTAALVS
;
A
#
# COMPACT_ATOMS: atom_id res chain seq x y z
N ALA A 1 -4.34 -16.37 -2.68
CA ALA A 1 -4.52 -14.93 -2.46
C ALA A 1 -4.08 -14.52 -1.06
N LEU A 2 -4.50 -15.24 -0.01
CA LEU A 2 -4.13 -14.89 1.37
C LEU A 2 -2.62 -15.00 1.62
N ALA A 3 -1.97 -16.04 1.12
CA ALA A 3 -0.53 -16.24 1.30
C ALA A 3 0.28 -15.09 0.67
N THR A 4 -0.06 -14.70 -0.55
CA THR A 4 0.67 -13.66 -1.29
C THR A 4 0.27 -12.25 -0.83
N ASN A 5 -1.03 -11.99 -0.65
CA ASN A 5 -1.54 -10.64 -0.43
C ASN A 5 -1.60 -10.23 1.03
N LEU A 6 -1.59 -11.19 1.96
CA LEU A 6 -1.69 -10.92 3.39
C LEU A 6 -0.50 -11.50 4.17
N ILE A 7 -0.30 -12.81 4.12
CA ILE A 7 0.72 -13.47 4.96
C ILE A 7 2.13 -13.03 4.57
N GLY A 8 2.40 -12.89 3.27
CA GLY A 8 3.69 -12.40 2.78
C GLY A 8 4.03 -11.00 3.30
N PRO A 9 3.18 -9.99 3.04
CA PRO A 9 3.38 -8.64 3.57
C PRO A 9 3.47 -8.60 5.10
N PHE A 10 2.66 -9.38 5.80
CA PHE A 10 2.72 -9.50 7.26
C PHE A 10 4.10 -9.97 7.72
N ARG A 11 4.59 -11.07 7.18
CA ARG A 11 5.89 -11.65 7.55
C ARG A 11 7.05 -10.75 7.17
N LEU A 12 7.01 -10.16 5.99
CA LEU A 12 8.06 -9.25 5.53
C LEU A 12 8.12 -8.01 6.42
N SER A 13 6.99 -7.37 6.70
CA SER A 13 6.94 -6.20 7.57
C SER A 13 7.44 -6.53 8.97
N LYS A 14 7.02 -7.67 9.53
CA LYS A 14 7.47 -8.14 10.84
C LYS A 14 8.99 -8.34 10.88
N ALA A 15 9.56 -8.94 9.84
CA ALA A 15 11.00 -9.15 9.74
C ALA A 15 11.80 -7.83 9.67
N LEU A 16 11.20 -6.77 9.13
CA LEU A 16 11.84 -5.47 8.94
C LEU A 16 11.60 -4.48 10.09
N LEU A 17 10.75 -4.81 11.07
CA LEU A 17 10.41 -3.88 12.15
C LEU A 17 11.63 -3.36 12.91
N GLY A 18 12.60 -4.23 13.19
CA GLY A 18 13.82 -3.83 13.89
C GLY A 18 14.64 -2.80 13.12
N ALA A 19 14.79 -2.99 11.81
CA ALA A 19 15.49 -2.05 10.94
C ALA A 19 14.74 -0.72 10.81
N LEU A 20 13.42 -0.77 10.67
CA LEU A 20 12.58 0.42 10.59
C LEU A 20 12.63 1.23 11.89
N ALA A 21 12.53 0.57 13.03
CA ALA A 21 12.65 1.22 14.33
C ALA A 21 14.03 1.83 14.57
N ALA A 22 15.09 1.15 14.14
CA ALA A 22 16.46 1.67 14.22
C ALA A 22 16.65 2.92 13.36
N SER A 23 16.06 2.94 12.16
CA SER A 23 16.07 4.12 11.30
C SER A 23 15.33 5.29 11.95
N ALA A 24 14.18 5.03 12.56
CA ALA A 24 13.39 6.03 13.27
C ALA A 24 14.17 6.65 14.44
N ARG A 25 14.91 5.85 15.19
CA ARG A 25 15.77 6.32 16.29
C ARG A 25 16.90 7.25 15.82
N ARG A 26 17.26 7.18 14.54
CA ARG A 26 18.27 8.07 13.91
C ARG A 26 17.67 9.36 13.35
N GLY A 27 16.44 9.69 13.69
CA GLY A 27 15.74 10.89 13.22
C GLY A 27 15.12 10.73 11.84
N ARG A 28 15.05 9.51 11.31
CA ARG A 28 14.34 9.19 10.06
C ARG A 28 12.98 8.61 10.38
N VAL A 29 12.15 8.47 9.36
CA VAL A 29 10.84 7.82 9.50
C VAL A 29 10.90 6.45 8.86
N GLY A 30 10.46 5.43 9.58
CA GLY A 30 10.18 4.12 9.01
C GLY A 30 8.85 4.17 8.27
N LEU A 31 8.83 3.80 7.00
CA LEU A 31 7.61 3.79 6.20
C LEU A 31 7.44 2.45 5.49
N VAL A 32 6.26 1.86 5.64
CA VAL A 32 5.81 0.71 4.86
C VAL A 32 4.62 1.15 4.03
N VAL A 33 4.66 0.88 2.73
CA VAL A 33 3.51 1.10 1.86
C VAL A 33 2.98 -0.25 1.39
N ASN A 34 1.77 -0.57 1.80
CA ASN A 34 1.06 -1.74 1.32
C ASN A 34 0.12 -1.33 0.19
N ILE A 35 0.25 -1.99 -0.95
CA ILE A 35 -0.59 -1.69 -2.11
C ILE A 35 -1.95 -2.37 -1.93
N SER A 36 -2.97 -1.55 -1.84
CA SER A 36 -4.35 -1.96 -1.68
C SER A 36 -5.07 -2.03 -3.03
N SER A 37 -6.36 -2.11 -2.99
CA SER A 37 -7.25 -2.14 -4.16
C SER A 37 -8.62 -1.61 -3.72
N ASP A 38 -9.41 -1.11 -4.66
CA ASP A 38 -10.81 -0.80 -4.39
C ASP A 38 -11.60 -2.04 -3.98
N ALA A 39 -11.16 -3.24 -4.41
CA ALA A 39 -11.74 -4.52 -3.96
C ALA A 39 -11.61 -4.76 -2.46
N ALA A 40 -10.76 -4.01 -1.76
CA ALA A 40 -10.66 -4.07 -0.30
C ALA A 40 -11.92 -3.53 0.39
N VAL A 41 -12.66 -2.63 -0.25
CA VAL A 41 -13.85 -1.97 0.31
C VAL A 41 -15.10 -2.15 -0.53
N THR A 42 -14.97 -2.44 -1.82
CA THR A 42 -16.08 -2.63 -2.75
C THR A 42 -16.22 -4.10 -3.08
N PRO A 43 -17.42 -4.68 -2.90
CA PRO A 43 -17.64 -6.09 -3.23
C PRO A 43 -17.82 -6.29 -4.73
N TYR A 44 -17.02 -7.20 -5.30
CA TYR A 44 -17.14 -7.60 -6.70
C TYR A 44 -17.43 -9.09 -6.78
N PRO A 45 -18.51 -9.52 -7.46
CA PRO A 45 -18.78 -10.94 -7.66
C PRO A 45 -17.62 -11.66 -8.35
N GLY A 46 -17.27 -12.83 -7.87
CA GLY A 46 -16.16 -13.62 -8.41
C GLY A 46 -14.78 -13.27 -7.84
N TRP A 47 -14.67 -12.19 -7.05
CA TRP A 47 -13.39 -11.71 -6.50
C TRP A 47 -13.27 -11.92 -4.99
N GLY A 48 -13.97 -12.93 -4.45
CA GLY A 48 -14.07 -13.14 -3.00
C GLY A 48 -12.72 -13.34 -2.32
N ALA A 49 -11.88 -14.23 -2.84
CA ALA A 49 -10.57 -14.50 -2.23
C ALA A 49 -9.63 -13.28 -2.33
N TYR A 50 -9.60 -12.64 -3.50
CA TYR A 50 -8.79 -11.44 -3.72
C TYR A 50 -9.29 -10.28 -2.86
N GLY A 51 -10.58 -9.97 -2.92
CA GLY A 51 -11.18 -8.88 -2.15
C GLY A 51 -10.99 -9.07 -0.66
N ALA A 52 -11.23 -10.27 -0.14
CA ALA A 52 -11.04 -10.57 1.28
C ALA A 52 -9.57 -10.40 1.69
N SER A 53 -8.61 -10.85 0.87
CA SER A 53 -7.18 -10.69 1.17
C SER A 53 -6.75 -9.23 1.17
N LYS A 54 -7.25 -8.42 0.25
CA LYS A 54 -6.97 -6.99 0.19
C LYS A 54 -7.64 -6.22 1.32
N ALA A 55 -8.86 -6.61 1.70
CA ALA A 55 -9.55 -6.03 2.85
C ALA A 55 -8.79 -6.30 4.16
N ALA A 56 -8.31 -7.53 4.32
CA ALA A 56 -7.51 -7.91 5.49
C ALA A 56 -6.20 -7.12 5.56
N LEU A 57 -5.47 -6.99 4.46
CA LEU A 57 -4.23 -6.22 4.40
C LEU A 57 -4.48 -4.73 4.68
N HIS A 58 -5.53 -4.18 4.11
CA HIS A 58 -5.90 -2.78 4.33
C HIS A 58 -6.20 -2.50 5.80
N HIS A 59 -7.01 -3.34 6.43
CA HIS A 59 -7.36 -3.18 7.84
C HIS A 59 -6.16 -3.39 8.76
N LEU A 60 -5.35 -4.41 8.50
CA LEU A 60 -4.12 -4.69 9.24
C LEU A 60 -3.14 -3.50 9.15
N SER A 61 -3.00 -2.90 7.96
CA SER A 61 -2.16 -1.72 7.76
C SER A 61 -2.59 -0.57 8.67
N ARG A 62 -3.89 -0.33 8.80
CA ARG A 62 -4.42 0.72 9.67
C ARG A 62 -4.19 0.44 11.15
N ILE A 63 -4.34 -0.81 11.57
CA ILE A 63 -4.04 -1.21 12.95
C ILE A 63 -2.56 -0.98 13.26
N TRP A 64 -1.68 -1.43 12.38
CA TRP A 64 -0.25 -1.29 12.58
C TRP A 64 0.22 0.15 12.56
N ASP A 65 -0.37 1.00 11.73
CA ASP A 65 -0.04 2.42 11.72
C ASP A 65 -0.28 3.03 13.11
N LEU A 66 -1.38 2.67 13.76
CA LEU A 66 -1.67 3.11 15.12
C LEU A 66 -0.70 2.51 16.15
N GLU A 67 -0.45 1.21 16.07
CA GLU A 67 0.39 0.51 17.04
C GLU A 67 1.86 0.92 16.97
N LEU A 68 2.37 1.21 15.77
CA LEU A 68 3.79 1.46 15.54
C LEU A 68 4.14 2.96 15.49
N ALA A 69 3.17 3.84 15.64
CA ALA A 69 3.38 5.29 15.58
C ALA A 69 4.41 5.77 16.63
N GLU A 70 4.36 5.26 17.85
CA GLU A 70 5.29 5.63 18.91
C GLU A 70 6.73 5.18 18.60
N ALA A 71 6.90 4.13 17.83
CA ALA A 71 8.22 3.68 17.36
C ALA A 71 8.74 4.48 16.17
N GLY A 72 7.97 5.45 15.67
CA GLY A 72 8.34 6.26 14.51
C GLY A 72 8.16 5.52 13.19
N ILE A 73 7.33 4.49 13.16
CA ILE A 73 7.04 3.69 11.97
C ILE A 73 5.62 4.00 11.50
N HIS A 74 5.49 4.34 10.22
CA HIS A 74 4.20 4.58 9.57
C HIS A 74 3.90 3.49 8.56
N ILE A 75 2.64 3.08 8.53
CA ILE A 75 2.14 2.09 7.58
C ILE A 75 1.06 2.76 6.73
N LEU A 76 1.31 2.87 5.43
CA LEU A 76 0.38 3.43 4.48
C LEU A 76 -0.26 2.32 3.67
N SER A 77 -1.59 2.32 3.58
CA SER A 77 -2.33 1.47 2.65
C SER A 77 -2.78 2.35 1.49
N HIS A 78 -2.31 2.03 0.29
CA HIS A 78 -2.54 2.86 -0.90
C HIS A 78 -3.18 2.05 -2.01
N ASP A 79 -4.32 2.53 -2.50
CA ASP A 79 -4.97 2.01 -3.71
C ASP A 79 -4.48 2.81 -4.92
N PRO A 80 -3.71 2.18 -5.83
CA PRO A 80 -3.18 2.89 -7.00
C PRO A 80 -4.23 3.17 -8.08
N GLY A 81 -5.42 2.61 -7.94
CA GLY A 81 -6.45 2.61 -8.97
C GLY A 81 -6.18 1.60 -10.07
N ASP A 82 -7.12 1.51 -11.02
CA ASP A 82 -6.99 0.61 -12.16
C ASP A 82 -6.08 1.24 -13.22
N MET A 83 -5.00 0.53 -13.54
CA MET A 83 -3.98 1.00 -14.47
C MET A 83 -4.03 0.25 -15.79
N ASP A 84 -3.73 0.94 -16.88
CA ASP A 84 -3.56 0.34 -18.20
C ASP A 84 -2.24 -0.43 -18.24
N THR A 85 -2.30 -1.71 -17.90
CA THR A 85 -1.15 -2.62 -17.83
C THR A 85 -1.51 -3.97 -18.42
N PRO A 86 -0.52 -4.77 -18.87
CA PRO A 86 -0.77 -6.14 -19.30
C PRO A 86 -1.45 -7.00 -18.22
N LEU A 87 -1.11 -6.80 -16.97
CA LEU A 87 -1.72 -7.51 -15.84
C LEU A 87 -3.21 -7.21 -15.75
N HIS A 88 -3.60 -5.94 -15.84
CA HIS A 88 -5.00 -5.51 -15.78
C HIS A 88 -5.78 -6.06 -16.99
N ALA A 89 -5.19 -6.00 -18.17
CA ALA A 89 -5.80 -6.54 -19.41
C ALA A 89 -6.06 -8.04 -19.29
N ALA A 90 -5.17 -8.78 -18.65
CA ALA A 90 -5.34 -10.21 -18.41
C ALA A 90 -6.44 -10.50 -17.37
N ALA A 91 -6.55 -9.68 -16.34
CA ALA A 91 -7.54 -9.85 -15.27
C ALA A 91 -8.95 -9.38 -15.67
N VAL A 92 -9.04 -8.32 -16.48
CA VAL A 92 -10.30 -7.70 -16.91
C VAL A 92 -10.23 -7.42 -18.42
N PRO A 93 -10.39 -8.48 -19.27
CA PRO A 93 -10.21 -8.35 -20.72
C PRO A 93 -11.18 -7.35 -21.39
N ASP A 94 -12.36 -7.16 -20.81
CA ASP A 94 -13.42 -6.30 -21.36
C ASP A 94 -13.34 -4.85 -20.86
N ALA A 95 -12.31 -4.49 -20.09
CA ALA A 95 -12.15 -3.13 -19.59
C ALA A 95 -11.86 -2.16 -20.73
N ASP A 96 -12.46 -0.96 -20.65
CA ASP A 96 -12.19 0.13 -21.58
C ASP A 96 -10.85 0.80 -21.19
N PRO A 97 -9.79 0.69 -22.03
CA PRO A 97 -8.49 1.29 -21.71
C PRO A 97 -8.53 2.80 -21.50
N THR A 98 -9.51 3.49 -22.09
CA THR A 98 -9.65 4.96 -21.95
C THR A 98 -10.09 5.38 -20.55
N GLN A 99 -10.63 4.43 -19.76
CA GLN A 99 -11.04 4.66 -18.37
C GLN A 99 -9.96 4.28 -17.36
N LEU A 100 -8.81 3.80 -17.82
CA LEU A 100 -7.72 3.35 -16.97
C LEU A 100 -6.68 4.47 -16.81
N LYS A 101 -6.04 4.51 -15.64
CA LYS A 101 -4.92 5.42 -15.40
C LYS A 101 -3.66 4.91 -16.09
N SER A 102 -2.78 5.83 -16.49
CA SER A 102 -1.42 5.43 -16.85
C SER A 102 -0.64 5.02 -15.59
N PRO A 103 0.32 4.08 -15.71
CA PRO A 103 1.20 3.74 -14.59
C PRO A 103 1.95 4.96 -14.04
N GLU A 104 2.32 5.91 -14.89
CA GLU A 104 3.02 7.15 -14.51
C GLU A 104 2.14 8.06 -13.65
N GLU A 105 0.87 8.18 -13.99
CA GLU A 105 -0.10 8.95 -13.19
C GLU A 105 -0.29 8.31 -11.82
N SER A 106 -0.46 7.00 -11.78
CA SER A 106 -0.60 6.25 -10.54
C SER A 106 0.65 6.37 -9.66
N ALA A 107 1.84 6.34 -10.26
CA ALA A 107 3.09 6.53 -9.54
C ALA A 107 3.20 7.92 -8.93
N ARG A 108 2.79 8.97 -9.66
CA ARG A 108 2.77 10.33 -9.12
C ARG A 108 1.82 10.47 -7.94
N GLU A 109 0.66 9.84 -8.01
CA GLU A 109 -0.31 9.82 -6.90
C GLU A 109 0.27 9.10 -5.67
N LEU A 110 0.97 7.99 -5.89
CA LEU A 110 1.64 7.27 -4.81
C LEU A 110 2.71 8.13 -4.13
N ILE A 111 3.54 8.79 -4.90
CA ILE A 111 4.56 9.71 -4.37
C ILE A 111 3.92 10.81 -3.54
N ALA A 112 2.85 11.43 -4.03
CA ALA A 112 2.11 12.44 -3.29
C ALA A 112 1.54 11.91 -1.98
N ALA A 113 1.02 10.67 -1.98
CA ALA A 113 0.50 10.03 -0.78
C ALA A 113 1.62 9.74 0.24
N ILE A 114 2.79 9.32 -0.22
CA ILE A 114 3.97 9.12 0.63
C ILE A 114 4.41 10.45 1.26
N GLU A 115 4.53 11.49 0.47
CA GLU A 115 4.93 12.82 0.97
C GLU A 115 3.94 13.36 2.00
N ALA A 116 2.64 13.15 1.78
CA ALA A 116 1.60 13.57 2.73
C ALA A 116 1.65 12.77 4.04
N ALA A 117 2.10 11.52 4.00
CA ALA A 117 2.21 10.66 5.18
C ALA A 117 3.48 10.94 6.00
N LEU A 118 4.49 11.56 5.40
CA LEU A 118 5.75 11.86 6.09
C LEU A 118 5.63 13.17 6.88
N PRO A 119 6.33 13.28 8.04
CA PRO A 119 6.45 14.56 8.74
C PRO A 119 7.13 15.62 7.86
N PRO A 120 6.81 16.92 8.03
CA PRO A 120 7.37 17.99 7.18
C PRO A 120 8.90 18.01 7.09
N SER A 121 9.60 17.75 8.19
CA SER A 121 11.06 17.70 8.23
C SER A 121 11.64 16.55 7.38
N THR A 122 10.96 15.41 7.34
CA THR A 122 11.37 14.25 6.54
C THR A 122 11.03 14.46 5.06
N ALA A 123 9.89 15.04 4.75
CA ALA A 123 9.49 15.37 3.38
C ALA A 123 10.51 16.33 2.73
N ALA A 124 11.04 17.30 3.46
CA ALA A 124 12.06 18.24 2.98
C ALA A 124 13.39 17.54 2.65
N LEU A 125 13.70 16.41 3.27
CA LEU A 125 14.91 15.63 2.99
C LEU A 125 14.76 14.74 1.75
N VAL A 126 13.55 14.45 1.34
CA VAL A 126 13.25 13.58 0.18
C VAL A 126 13.20 14.39 -1.11
N SER A 127 12.88 15.65 -1.04
CA SER A 127 12.89 16.57 -2.19
C SER A 127 14.32 17.09 -2.55
#